data_536f0fda2a47b682a34c3d52903c8ee2
#
_entry.id   536f0fda2a47b682a34c3d52903c8ee2
#
_cell.length_a   1.000
_cell.length_b   1.000
_cell.length_c   1.000
_cell.angle_alpha   90.00
_cell.angle_beta   90.00
_cell.angle_gamma   90.00
#
_symmetry.space_group_name_H-M   'P 1'
#
loop_
_entity.id
_entity.type
_entity.pdbx_description
1 polymer ?
#
loop_
_entity_poly.entity_id
_entity_poly.type
_entity_poly.pdbx_seq_one_letter_code
_entity_poly.pdbx_strand_id
1 'polypeptide(L)'
;MSGVHRTVAGIRASTRSFVREPFTVVLLVVLPALSIQIYGVGMGQFPDVGIFAVSGSVATVGRITGAVFATGALAGVLGLFQMISARHADRRLTICGFRGVELVTARFATIAVASAVVSVVATLSLIVLVDDPIGAPLAAFGGLAIAGAIYGLLGIVVGSVLPRELEGSLLLVILADVDNVFASGLFGIEDSVTQFAPLAHPHAIVTEAVVEGALATEHLAPALGHLSLFSLLSVAAYTYQLESGGDA
;
A
#
# COMPACT_ATOMS: atom_id res chain seq x y z
N MET A 1 -19.65 -19.31 -20.38
CA MET A 1 -19.30 -17.92 -20.01
C MET A 1 -17.83 -17.71 -20.34
N SER A 2 -17.46 -16.64 -21.05
CA SER A 2 -16.04 -16.35 -21.34
C SER A 2 -15.27 -16.03 -20.06
N GLY A 3 -13.95 -16.33 -20.00
CA GLY A 3 -13.10 -16.05 -18.83
C GLY A 3 -13.21 -14.61 -18.34
N VAL A 4 -13.33 -13.65 -19.26
CA VAL A 4 -13.53 -12.22 -18.95
C VAL A 4 -14.77 -11.97 -18.07
N HIS A 5 -15.90 -12.61 -18.36
CA HIS A 5 -17.13 -12.45 -17.55
C HIS A 5 -16.96 -13.01 -16.13
N ARG A 6 -16.18 -14.08 -15.95
CA ARG A 6 -15.88 -14.67 -14.64
C ARG A 6 -14.97 -13.75 -13.82
N THR A 7 -13.93 -13.20 -14.45
CA THR A 7 -13.02 -12.24 -13.78
C THR A 7 -13.77 -10.99 -13.35
N VAL A 8 -14.59 -10.40 -14.22
CA VAL A 8 -15.41 -9.22 -13.90
C VAL A 8 -16.41 -9.51 -12.77
N ALA A 9 -17.03 -10.69 -12.77
CA ALA A 9 -17.94 -11.09 -11.70
C ALA A 9 -17.20 -11.25 -10.36
N GLY A 10 -15.97 -11.80 -10.39
CA GLY A 10 -15.10 -11.93 -9.22
C GLY A 10 -14.71 -10.57 -8.64
N ILE A 11 -14.24 -9.64 -9.49
CA ILE A 11 -13.91 -8.27 -9.09
C ILE A 11 -15.13 -7.57 -8.47
N ARG A 12 -16.29 -7.65 -9.13
CA ARG A 12 -17.52 -7.02 -8.64
C ARG A 12 -17.98 -7.60 -7.29
N ALA A 13 -17.86 -8.91 -7.11
CA ALA A 13 -18.21 -9.58 -5.85
C ALA A 13 -17.27 -9.12 -4.71
N SER A 14 -15.96 -9.10 -4.94
CA SER A 14 -14.95 -8.67 -3.97
C SER A 14 -15.12 -7.19 -3.59
N THR A 15 -15.28 -6.30 -4.57
CA THR A 15 -15.50 -4.87 -4.33
C THR A 15 -16.81 -4.61 -3.56
N ARG A 16 -17.87 -5.36 -3.89
CA ARG A 16 -19.16 -5.21 -3.21
C ARG A 16 -19.13 -5.70 -1.76
N SER A 17 -18.38 -6.75 -1.47
CA SER A 17 -18.13 -7.21 -0.10
C SER A 17 -17.46 -6.13 0.72
N PHE A 18 -16.46 -5.48 0.15
CA PHE A 18 -15.68 -4.42 0.76
C PHE A 18 -16.52 -3.19 1.15
N VAL A 19 -17.34 -2.69 0.21
CA VAL A 19 -18.20 -1.50 0.43
C VAL A 19 -19.32 -1.76 1.44
N ARG A 20 -19.67 -3.02 1.68
CA ARG A 20 -20.74 -3.38 2.63
C ARG A 20 -20.31 -3.37 4.09
N GLU A 21 -19.02 -3.26 4.37
CA GLU A 21 -18.51 -3.14 5.73
C GLU A 21 -18.29 -1.66 6.08
N PRO A 22 -19.24 -1.00 6.75
CA PRO A 22 -19.17 0.43 7.01
C PRO A 22 -17.95 0.80 7.86
N PHE A 23 -17.50 -0.09 8.73
CA PHE A 23 -16.30 0.11 9.53
C PHE A 23 -15.04 0.20 8.66
N THR A 24 -14.89 -0.66 7.65
CA THR A 24 -13.78 -0.63 6.71
C THR A 24 -13.76 0.66 5.90
N VAL A 25 -14.93 1.12 5.45
CA VAL A 25 -15.05 2.40 4.71
C VAL A 25 -14.66 3.60 5.58
N VAL A 26 -15.13 3.62 6.84
CA VAL A 26 -14.74 4.68 7.79
C VAL A 26 -13.23 4.65 8.05
N LEU A 27 -12.65 3.47 8.25
CA LEU A 27 -11.22 3.32 8.46
C LEU A 27 -10.40 3.82 7.25
N LEU A 28 -10.84 3.48 6.04
CA LEU A 28 -10.22 3.92 4.78
C LEU A 28 -10.17 5.44 4.61
N VAL A 29 -11.16 6.15 5.15
CA VAL A 29 -11.24 7.61 5.04
C VAL A 29 -10.56 8.30 6.21
N VAL A 30 -10.79 7.82 7.43
CA VAL A 30 -10.34 8.50 8.65
C VAL A 30 -8.86 8.24 8.92
N LEU A 31 -8.38 7.02 8.69
CA LEU A 31 -7.02 6.64 9.09
C LEU A 31 -5.94 7.39 8.29
N PRO A 32 -6.04 7.59 6.97
CA PRO A 32 -5.06 8.40 6.26
C PRO A 32 -5.01 9.84 6.76
N ALA A 33 -6.16 10.50 6.91
CA ALA A 33 -6.22 11.86 7.41
C ALA A 33 -5.65 11.99 8.84
N LEU A 34 -5.97 11.03 9.71
CA LEU A 34 -5.48 10.99 11.08
C LEU A 34 -3.97 10.75 11.12
N SER A 35 -3.45 9.81 10.35
CA SER A 35 -2.01 9.51 10.28
C SER A 35 -1.23 10.73 9.78
N ILE A 36 -1.67 11.36 8.69
CA ILE A 36 -1.07 12.57 8.14
C ILE A 36 -0.98 13.65 9.21
N GLN A 37 -2.06 13.85 9.97
CA GLN A 37 -2.10 14.88 11.01
C GLN A 37 -1.20 14.51 12.21
N ILE A 38 -1.23 13.26 12.67
CA ILE A 38 -0.41 12.80 13.81
C ILE A 38 1.07 12.93 13.48
N TYR A 39 1.50 12.42 12.32
CA TYR A 39 2.90 12.52 11.91
C TYR A 39 3.33 13.97 11.66
N GLY A 40 2.47 14.79 11.02
CA GLY A 40 2.76 16.19 10.76
C GLY A 40 2.91 17.01 12.05
N VAL A 41 1.97 16.87 13.00
CA VAL A 41 2.02 17.56 14.29
C VAL A 41 3.16 16.99 15.14
N GLY A 42 3.31 15.67 15.20
CA GLY A 42 4.35 15.01 15.99
C GLY A 42 5.75 15.46 15.56
N MET A 43 6.02 15.43 14.26
CA MET A 43 7.31 15.86 13.71
C MET A 43 7.50 17.37 13.79
N GLY A 44 6.45 18.16 13.60
CA GLY A 44 6.51 19.61 13.71
C GLY A 44 6.84 20.13 15.13
N GLN A 45 6.76 19.27 16.17
CA GLN A 45 7.20 19.61 17.53
C GLN A 45 8.73 19.51 17.72
N PHE A 46 9.43 18.83 16.81
CA PHE A 46 10.89 18.78 16.90
C PHE A 46 11.47 20.10 16.43
N PRO A 47 12.40 20.69 17.20
CA PRO A 47 13.07 21.91 16.78
C PRO A 47 13.88 21.62 15.52
N ASP A 48 13.88 22.60 14.60
CA ASP A 48 14.68 22.54 13.39
C ASP A 48 16.16 22.76 13.72
N VAL A 49 16.78 21.71 14.25
CA VAL A 49 18.19 21.73 14.71
C VAL A 49 19.16 21.27 13.60
N GLY A 50 18.70 21.18 12.36
CA GLY A 50 19.53 20.74 11.23
C GLY A 50 19.98 19.28 11.28
N ILE A 51 19.38 18.47 12.18
CA ILE A 51 19.67 17.04 12.27
C ILE A 51 18.98 16.28 11.14
N PHE A 52 17.88 16.82 10.63
CA PHE A 52 17.11 16.22 9.55
C PHE A 52 17.58 16.82 8.22
N ALA A 53 18.13 15.99 7.35
CA ALA A 53 18.50 16.35 5.99
C ALA A 53 17.26 16.31 5.08
N VAL A 54 16.27 17.19 5.36
CA VAL A 54 14.97 17.15 4.65
C VAL A 54 14.75 18.42 3.84
N SER A 55 14.26 18.25 2.62
CA SER A 55 13.77 19.35 1.80
C SER A 55 12.37 19.76 2.28
N GLY A 56 12.18 21.01 2.68
CA GLY A 56 10.92 21.53 3.17
C GLY A 56 10.80 21.59 4.70
N SER A 57 9.60 21.90 5.22
CA SER A 57 9.37 21.95 6.65
C SER A 57 9.27 20.54 7.26
N VAL A 58 9.77 20.38 8.49
CA VAL A 58 9.71 19.08 9.21
C VAL A 58 8.25 18.59 9.36
N ALA A 59 7.30 19.50 9.52
CA ALA A 59 5.88 19.17 9.56
C ALA A 59 5.36 18.64 8.21
N THR A 60 5.81 19.20 7.09
CA THR A 60 5.43 18.73 5.74
C THR A 60 5.98 17.32 5.49
N VAL A 61 7.25 17.08 5.84
CA VAL A 61 7.84 15.74 5.76
C VAL A 61 7.07 14.75 6.63
N GLY A 62 6.70 15.14 7.84
CA GLY A 62 5.84 14.32 8.70
C GLY A 62 4.49 13.97 8.04
N ARG A 63 3.84 14.94 7.42
CA ARG A 63 2.57 14.70 6.71
C ARG A 63 2.74 13.73 5.53
N ILE A 64 3.81 13.87 4.76
CA ILE A 64 4.14 12.95 3.66
C ILE A 64 4.37 11.53 4.22
N THR A 65 5.21 11.41 5.24
CA THR A 65 5.50 10.15 5.93
C THR A 65 4.22 9.49 6.45
N GLY A 66 3.32 10.28 7.08
CA GLY A 66 2.01 9.80 7.52
C GLY A 66 1.10 9.32 6.38
N ALA A 67 1.15 9.97 5.22
CA ALA A 67 0.38 9.57 4.04
C ALA A 67 0.88 8.25 3.44
N VAL A 68 2.19 8.10 3.29
CA VAL A 68 2.82 6.89 2.76
C VAL A 68 2.60 5.70 3.71
N PHE A 69 2.80 5.93 5.03
CA PHE A 69 2.52 4.93 6.06
C PHE A 69 1.07 4.45 6.00
N ALA A 70 0.11 5.37 6.07
CA ALA A 70 -1.31 5.01 6.07
C ALA A 70 -1.71 4.23 4.82
N THR A 71 -1.21 4.66 3.65
CA THR A 71 -1.51 4.00 2.39
C THR A 71 -0.92 2.60 2.33
N GLY A 72 0.34 2.44 2.71
CA GLY A 72 1.01 1.14 2.78
C GLY A 72 0.35 0.20 3.79
N ALA A 73 0.19 0.65 5.04
CA ALA A 73 -0.37 -0.16 6.12
C ALA A 73 -1.81 -0.62 5.82
N LEU A 74 -2.69 0.29 5.37
CA LEU A 74 -4.06 -0.06 5.00
C LEU A 74 -4.12 -1.04 3.85
N ALA A 75 -3.42 -0.75 2.76
CA ALA A 75 -3.41 -1.64 1.60
C ALA A 75 -2.82 -3.02 1.95
N GLY A 76 -1.78 -3.06 2.78
CA GLY A 76 -1.17 -4.29 3.28
C GLY A 76 -2.15 -5.15 4.08
N VAL A 77 -2.83 -4.54 5.05
CA VAL A 77 -3.85 -5.22 5.87
C VAL A 77 -5.02 -5.71 5.00
N LEU A 78 -5.43 -4.93 4.02
CA LEU A 78 -6.47 -5.33 3.07
C LEU A 78 -6.05 -6.51 2.21
N GLY A 79 -4.81 -6.52 1.73
CA GLY A 79 -4.23 -7.66 1.00
C GLY A 79 -4.19 -8.93 1.84
N LEU A 80 -3.79 -8.82 3.11
CA LEU A 80 -3.81 -9.89 4.09
C LEU A 80 -5.21 -10.47 4.30
N PHE A 81 -6.18 -9.61 4.61
CA PHE A 81 -7.56 -10.05 4.86
C PHE A 81 -8.18 -10.69 3.62
N GLN A 82 -7.91 -10.12 2.44
CA GLN A 82 -8.35 -10.70 1.20
C GLN A 82 -7.80 -12.11 0.99
N MET A 83 -6.53 -12.34 1.39
CA MET A 83 -5.91 -13.65 1.27
C MET A 83 -6.48 -14.67 2.25
N ILE A 84 -6.62 -14.29 3.52
CA ILE A 84 -7.12 -15.20 4.57
C ILE A 84 -8.59 -15.54 4.36
N SER A 85 -9.44 -14.53 4.13
CA SER A 85 -10.88 -14.72 3.96
C SER A 85 -11.27 -15.51 2.70
N ALA A 86 -10.44 -15.44 1.67
CA ALA A 86 -10.73 -16.06 0.39
C ALA A 86 -10.31 -17.52 0.29
N ARG A 87 -9.47 -18.04 1.18
CA ARG A 87 -8.91 -19.41 1.09
C ARG A 87 -9.94 -20.49 0.78
N HIS A 88 -11.03 -20.52 1.55
CA HIS A 88 -12.08 -21.52 1.37
C HIS A 88 -12.95 -21.28 0.12
N ALA A 89 -13.19 -20.02 -0.22
CA ALA A 89 -13.97 -19.66 -1.40
C ALA A 89 -13.20 -20.00 -2.68
N ASP A 90 -11.91 -19.69 -2.74
CA ASP A 90 -11.07 -19.93 -3.91
C ASP A 90 -10.89 -21.43 -4.19
N ARG A 91 -10.77 -22.27 -3.15
CA ARG A 91 -10.78 -23.74 -3.31
C ARG A 91 -12.08 -24.26 -3.94
N ARG A 92 -13.23 -23.73 -3.50
CA ARG A 92 -14.52 -24.12 -4.10
C ARG A 92 -14.61 -23.67 -5.55
N LEU A 93 -14.08 -22.49 -5.87
CA LEU A 93 -14.07 -21.96 -7.23
C LEU A 93 -13.17 -22.79 -8.16
N THR A 94 -12.02 -23.30 -7.68
CA THR A 94 -11.17 -24.20 -8.48
C THR A 94 -11.89 -25.52 -8.79
N ILE A 95 -12.61 -26.09 -7.82
CA ILE A 95 -13.44 -27.29 -8.04
C ILE A 95 -14.56 -27.01 -9.07
N CYS A 96 -15.09 -25.79 -9.11
CA CYS A 96 -16.07 -25.33 -10.10
C CYS A 96 -15.45 -24.99 -11.47
N GLY A 97 -14.14 -25.23 -11.68
CA GLY A 97 -13.46 -25.05 -12.96
C GLY A 97 -12.93 -23.63 -13.22
N PHE A 98 -12.78 -22.80 -12.17
CA PHE A 98 -12.03 -21.55 -12.28
C PHE A 98 -10.53 -21.85 -12.35
N ARG A 99 -9.82 -21.13 -13.21
CA ARG A 99 -8.36 -21.23 -13.33
C ARG A 99 -7.68 -20.38 -12.26
N GLY A 100 -6.56 -20.84 -11.72
CA GLY A 100 -5.77 -20.07 -10.74
C GLY A 100 -5.45 -18.65 -11.22
N VAL A 101 -5.12 -18.48 -12.51
CA VAL A 101 -4.85 -17.16 -13.12
C VAL A 101 -6.06 -16.22 -13.03
N GLU A 102 -7.30 -16.72 -13.19
CA GLU A 102 -8.51 -15.90 -13.10
C GLU A 102 -8.69 -15.39 -11.66
N LEU A 103 -8.38 -16.22 -10.68
CA LEU A 103 -8.46 -15.87 -9.25
C LEU A 103 -7.36 -14.87 -8.86
N VAL A 104 -6.11 -15.12 -9.26
CA VAL A 104 -4.98 -14.19 -9.02
C VAL A 104 -5.29 -12.81 -9.62
N THR A 105 -5.73 -12.77 -10.87
CA THR A 105 -6.05 -11.50 -11.55
C THR A 105 -7.16 -10.75 -10.82
N ALA A 106 -8.20 -11.45 -10.36
CA ALA A 106 -9.27 -10.82 -9.59
C ALA A 106 -8.75 -10.24 -8.26
N ARG A 107 -7.82 -10.92 -7.57
CA ARG A 107 -7.21 -10.45 -6.32
C ARG A 107 -6.35 -9.20 -6.56
N PHE A 108 -5.50 -9.24 -7.57
CA PHE A 108 -4.65 -8.08 -7.91
C PHE A 108 -5.49 -6.87 -8.31
N ALA A 109 -6.56 -7.07 -9.10
CA ALA A 109 -7.46 -5.98 -9.45
C ALA A 109 -8.14 -5.38 -8.20
N THR A 110 -8.54 -6.20 -7.23
CA THR A 110 -9.14 -5.70 -5.99
C THR A 110 -8.13 -4.90 -5.16
N ILE A 111 -6.88 -5.36 -5.05
CA ILE A 111 -5.80 -4.61 -4.37
C ILE A 111 -5.53 -3.29 -5.09
N ALA A 112 -5.44 -3.29 -6.41
CA ALA A 112 -5.22 -2.08 -7.19
C ALA A 112 -6.34 -1.05 -6.96
N VAL A 113 -7.61 -1.49 -6.92
CA VAL A 113 -8.75 -0.62 -6.61
C VAL A 113 -8.68 -0.10 -5.17
N ALA A 114 -8.39 -0.97 -4.20
CA ALA A 114 -8.28 -0.58 -2.79
C ALA A 114 -7.14 0.42 -2.60
N SER A 115 -5.96 0.16 -3.16
CA SER A 115 -4.81 1.07 -3.13
C SER A 115 -5.13 2.42 -3.76
N ALA A 116 -5.81 2.43 -4.91
CA ALA A 116 -6.23 3.66 -5.57
C ALA A 116 -7.20 4.48 -4.70
N VAL A 117 -8.16 3.84 -4.05
CA VAL A 117 -9.12 4.52 -3.16
C VAL A 117 -8.40 5.14 -1.96
N VAL A 118 -7.53 4.39 -1.28
CA VAL A 118 -6.74 4.91 -0.15
C VAL A 118 -5.86 6.08 -0.60
N SER A 119 -5.21 5.95 -1.77
CA SER A 119 -4.32 6.97 -2.32
C SER A 119 -5.06 8.25 -2.69
N VAL A 120 -6.29 8.15 -3.22
CA VAL A 120 -7.15 9.33 -3.46
C VAL A 120 -7.43 10.04 -2.15
N VAL A 121 -7.85 9.30 -1.11
CA VAL A 121 -8.14 9.89 0.20
C VAL A 121 -6.89 10.51 0.81
N ALA A 122 -5.75 9.83 0.77
CA ALA A 122 -4.50 10.35 1.30
C ALA A 122 -4.02 11.60 0.54
N THR A 123 -4.13 11.61 -0.80
CA THR A 123 -3.78 12.78 -1.61
C THR A 123 -4.68 13.98 -1.30
N LEU A 124 -5.99 13.76 -1.22
CA LEU A 124 -6.94 14.82 -0.85
C LEU A 124 -6.68 15.34 0.57
N SER A 125 -6.34 14.45 1.50
CA SER A 125 -5.96 14.84 2.87
C SER A 125 -4.67 15.66 2.88
N LEU A 126 -3.65 15.29 2.08
CA LEU A 126 -2.42 16.08 1.93
C LEU A 126 -2.73 17.48 1.37
N ILE A 127 -3.55 17.60 0.33
CA ILE A 127 -3.94 18.90 -0.26
C ILE A 127 -4.60 19.82 0.78
N VAL A 128 -5.37 19.24 1.71
CA VAL A 128 -6.09 20.03 2.75
C VAL A 128 -5.18 20.36 3.94
N LEU A 129 -4.25 19.46 4.29
CA LEU A 129 -3.47 19.55 5.52
C LEU A 129 -2.08 20.16 5.34
N VAL A 130 -1.53 20.16 4.13
CA VAL A 130 -0.26 20.85 3.81
C VAL A 130 -0.54 22.33 3.60
N ASP A 131 0.27 23.18 4.21
CA ASP A 131 0.06 24.63 4.20
C ASP A 131 0.31 25.24 2.82
N ASP A 132 1.28 24.68 2.07
CA ASP A 132 1.63 25.14 0.72
C ASP A 132 0.88 24.31 -0.35
N PRO A 133 0.51 24.92 -1.48
CA PRO A 133 -0.14 24.21 -2.57
C PRO A 133 0.75 23.10 -3.15
N ILE A 134 0.23 21.91 -3.27
CA ILE A 134 0.94 20.78 -3.91
C ILE A 134 1.03 21.03 -5.43
N GLY A 135 2.24 21.18 -5.94
CA GLY A 135 2.46 21.48 -7.36
C GLY A 135 2.13 20.32 -8.31
N ALA A 136 2.32 19.06 -7.88
CA ALA A 136 2.09 17.87 -8.70
C ALA A 136 1.18 16.82 -8.02
N PRO A 137 -0.12 17.11 -7.78
CA PRO A 137 -1.01 16.21 -7.03
C PRO A 137 -1.21 14.84 -7.69
N LEU A 138 -1.13 14.74 -9.02
CA LEU A 138 -1.21 13.47 -9.73
C LEU A 138 0.04 12.61 -9.52
N ALA A 139 1.22 13.22 -9.39
CA ALA A 139 2.45 12.50 -9.08
C ALA A 139 2.40 11.99 -7.63
N ALA A 140 1.92 12.80 -6.68
CA ALA A 140 1.71 12.39 -5.30
C ALA A 140 0.72 11.19 -5.22
N PHE A 141 -0.41 11.28 -5.91
CA PHE A 141 -1.35 10.15 -6.04
C PHE A 141 -0.66 8.91 -6.62
N GLY A 142 0.13 9.05 -7.69
CA GLY A 142 0.85 7.94 -8.31
C GLY A 142 1.82 7.25 -7.37
N GLY A 143 2.63 8.03 -6.63
CA GLY A 143 3.55 7.51 -5.61
C GLY A 143 2.82 6.75 -4.49
N LEU A 144 1.74 7.32 -3.97
CA LEU A 144 0.90 6.67 -2.96
C LEU A 144 0.24 5.40 -3.51
N ALA A 145 -0.25 5.40 -4.76
CA ALA A 145 -0.85 4.22 -5.38
C ALA A 145 0.16 3.07 -5.56
N ILE A 146 1.40 3.39 -5.92
CA ILE A 146 2.48 2.40 -5.99
C ILE A 146 2.81 1.86 -4.60
N ALA A 147 2.94 2.71 -3.58
CA ALA A 147 3.18 2.31 -2.20
C ALA A 147 2.08 1.35 -1.70
N GLY A 148 0.82 1.71 -1.90
CA GLY A 148 -0.31 0.87 -1.54
C GLY A 148 -0.35 -0.45 -2.30
N ALA A 149 -0.02 -0.45 -3.60
CA ALA A 149 0.02 -1.67 -4.40
C ALA A 149 1.14 -2.63 -3.92
N ILE A 150 2.34 -2.12 -3.65
CA ILE A 150 3.47 -2.92 -3.12
C ILE A 150 3.07 -3.58 -1.80
N TYR A 151 2.55 -2.81 -0.84
CA TYR A 151 2.16 -3.34 0.46
C TYR A 151 0.90 -4.22 0.40
N GLY A 152 -0.04 -3.92 -0.48
CA GLY A 152 -1.17 -4.80 -0.73
C GLY A 152 -0.77 -6.18 -1.23
N LEU A 153 0.23 -6.23 -2.12
CA LEU A 153 0.83 -7.47 -2.60
C LEU A 153 1.64 -8.17 -1.49
N LEU A 154 2.40 -7.42 -0.69
CA LEU A 154 3.09 -7.95 0.49
C LEU A 154 2.09 -8.55 1.48
N GLY A 155 0.92 -7.93 1.63
CA GLY A 155 -0.18 -8.47 2.43
C GLY A 155 -0.67 -9.83 1.96
N ILE A 156 -0.73 -10.09 0.64
CA ILE A 156 -1.01 -11.43 0.09
C ILE A 156 0.08 -12.42 0.52
N VAL A 157 1.36 -12.04 0.41
CA VAL A 157 2.47 -12.91 0.79
C VAL A 157 2.40 -13.26 2.28
N VAL A 158 2.24 -12.25 3.14
CA VAL A 158 2.11 -12.46 4.59
C VAL A 158 0.88 -13.30 4.91
N GLY A 159 -0.27 -13.02 4.27
CA GLY A 159 -1.50 -13.78 4.43
C GLY A 159 -1.41 -15.21 3.94
N SER A 160 -0.48 -15.55 3.02
CA SER A 160 -0.26 -16.93 2.60
C SER A 160 0.47 -17.76 3.66
N VAL A 161 1.33 -17.10 4.46
CA VAL A 161 2.17 -17.75 5.48
C VAL A 161 1.49 -17.74 6.85
N LEU A 162 0.93 -16.60 7.25
CA LEU A 162 0.31 -16.43 8.56
C LEU A 162 -1.20 -16.72 8.48
N PRO A 163 -1.69 -17.69 9.30
CA PRO A 163 -3.11 -18.05 9.27
C PRO A 163 -4.01 -17.10 10.08
N ARG A 164 -3.41 -16.23 10.93
CA ARG A 164 -4.15 -15.37 11.85
C ARG A 164 -4.11 -13.93 11.41
N GLU A 165 -5.28 -13.34 11.28
CA GLU A 165 -5.46 -11.96 10.80
C GLU A 165 -4.78 -10.93 11.70
N LEU A 166 -4.87 -11.09 13.02
CA LEU A 166 -4.30 -10.16 13.98
C LEU A 166 -2.76 -10.11 13.93
N GLU A 167 -2.13 -11.29 13.90
CA GLU A 167 -0.66 -11.40 13.85
C GLU A 167 -0.11 -10.81 12.55
N GLY A 168 -0.76 -11.15 11.42
CA GLY A 168 -0.37 -10.63 10.12
C GLY A 168 -0.59 -9.13 9.98
N SER A 169 -1.69 -8.61 10.50
CA SER A 169 -1.97 -7.16 10.47
C SER A 169 -0.95 -6.38 11.30
N LEU A 170 -0.65 -6.86 12.51
CA LEU A 170 0.35 -6.22 13.36
C LEU A 170 1.73 -6.21 12.71
N LEU A 171 2.14 -7.35 12.13
CA LEU A 171 3.40 -7.45 11.39
C LEU A 171 3.46 -6.45 10.24
N LEU A 172 2.40 -6.34 9.44
CA LEU A 172 2.36 -5.43 8.30
C LEU A 172 2.38 -3.97 8.70
N VAL A 173 1.67 -3.60 9.78
CA VAL A 173 1.67 -2.23 10.29
C VAL A 173 3.06 -1.84 10.81
N ILE A 174 3.70 -2.71 11.60
CA ILE A 174 5.06 -2.46 12.10
C ILE A 174 6.06 -2.40 10.94
N LEU A 175 5.94 -3.31 9.97
CA LEU A 175 6.83 -3.33 8.82
C LEU A 175 6.65 -2.07 7.96
N ALA A 176 5.41 -1.61 7.76
CA ALA A 176 5.13 -0.38 7.03
C ALA A 176 5.68 0.84 7.74
N ASP A 177 5.61 0.89 9.07
CA ASP A 177 6.14 2.01 9.86
C ASP A 177 7.67 2.06 9.79
N VAL A 178 8.33 0.93 10.03
CA VAL A 178 9.79 0.81 9.97
C VAL A 178 10.31 1.13 8.57
N ASP A 179 9.74 0.54 7.53
CA ASP A 179 10.11 0.78 6.14
C ASP A 179 9.94 2.25 5.74
N ASN A 180 8.82 2.84 6.15
CA ASN A 180 8.50 4.24 5.86
C ASN A 180 9.44 5.22 6.60
N VAL A 181 9.82 4.89 7.83
CA VAL A 181 10.82 5.65 8.59
C VAL A 181 12.18 5.61 7.89
N PHE A 182 12.61 4.47 7.38
CA PHE A 182 13.83 4.37 6.56
C PHE A 182 13.70 5.16 5.25
N ALA A 183 12.54 5.09 4.61
CA ALA A 183 12.26 5.79 3.36
C ALA A 183 12.25 7.33 3.51
N SER A 184 11.91 7.84 4.69
CA SER A 184 11.78 9.27 4.95
C SER A 184 13.09 10.07 4.97
N GLY A 185 14.24 9.39 5.02
CA GLY A 185 15.56 10.03 5.14
C GLY A 185 15.84 10.67 6.50
N LEU A 186 14.92 10.59 7.45
CA LEU A 186 15.01 11.26 8.75
C LEU A 186 16.23 10.88 9.58
N PHE A 187 16.72 9.65 9.43
CA PHE A 187 17.85 9.17 10.23
C PHE A 187 19.21 9.29 9.55
N GLY A 188 19.29 9.93 8.37
CA GLY A 188 20.55 10.08 7.64
C GLY A 188 21.21 8.74 7.29
N ILE A 189 20.42 7.69 7.11
CA ILE A 189 20.91 6.37 6.69
C ILE A 189 21.35 6.48 5.23
N GLU A 190 22.49 5.86 4.91
CA GLU A 190 23.03 5.89 3.57
C GLU A 190 22.02 5.39 2.51
N ASP A 191 21.94 6.10 1.40
CA ASP A 191 21.03 5.77 0.29
C ASP A 191 21.27 4.35 -0.27
N SER A 192 22.50 3.85 -0.13
CA SER A 192 22.88 2.49 -0.50
C SER A 192 22.08 1.41 0.22
N VAL A 193 21.56 1.70 1.41
CA VAL A 193 20.75 0.78 2.23
C VAL A 193 19.27 1.06 2.03
N THR A 194 18.87 2.34 2.09
CA THR A 194 17.46 2.75 2.04
C THR A 194 16.81 2.45 0.69
N GLN A 195 17.57 2.44 -0.41
CA GLN A 195 17.06 2.11 -1.75
C GLN A 195 16.41 0.72 -1.86
N PHE A 196 16.75 -0.21 -0.96
CA PHE A 196 16.14 -1.54 -0.93
C PHE A 196 14.81 -1.58 -0.17
N ALA A 197 14.50 -0.53 0.57
CA ALA A 197 13.23 -0.41 1.28
C ALA A 197 12.07 -0.25 0.27
N PRO A 198 11.01 -1.08 0.35
CA PRO A 198 9.92 -1.05 -0.62
C PRO A 198 9.23 0.31 -0.76
N LEU A 199 9.17 1.10 0.32
CA LEU A 199 8.57 2.44 0.32
C LEU A 199 9.54 3.56 -0.06
N ALA A 200 10.86 3.33 -0.18
CA ALA A 200 11.84 4.37 -0.43
C ALA A 200 11.53 5.18 -1.70
N HIS A 201 11.35 4.50 -2.81
CA HIS A 201 11.08 5.17 -4.08
C HIS A 201 9.68 5.78 -4.17
N PRO A 202 8.59 5.11 -3.75
CA PRO A 202 7.27 5.74 -3.62
C PRO A 202 7.28 6.98 -2.72
N HIS A 203 7.98 6.92 -1.58
CA HIS A 203 8.11 8.05 -0.66
C HIS A 203 8.83 9.24 -1.33
N ALA A 204 9.93 8.99 -2.05
CA ALA A 204 10.66 10.02 -2.79
C ALA A 204 9.78 10.68 -3.87
N ILE A 205 8.99 9.88 -4.62
CA ILE A 205 8.03 10.40 -5.60
C ILE A 205 7.00 11.34 -4.94
N VAL A 206 6.46 10.96 -3.77
CA VAL A 206 5.49 11.79 -3.05
C VAL A 206 6.15 13.06 -2.52
N THR A 207 7.37 12.95 -2.00
CA THR A 207 8.13 14.09 -1.45
C THR A 207 8.40 15.14 -2.53
N GLU A 208 8.93 14.72 -3.67
CA GLU A 208 9.23 15.65 -4.80
C GLU A 208 7.94 16.27 -5.35
N ALA A 209 6.86 15.47 -5.44
CA ALA A 209 5.57 15.97 -5.89
C ALA A 209 4.97 17.04 -4.96
N VAL A 210 5.16 16.89 -3.64
CA VAL A 210 4.61 17.81 -2.63
C VAL A 210 5.52 19.02 -2.44
N VAL A 211 6.84 18.81 -2.34
CA VAL A 211 7.80 19.88 -1.97
C VAL A 211 8.25 20.65 -3.20
N GLU A 212 8.58 19.97 -4.29
CA GLU A 212 9.15 20.58 -5.50
C GLU A 212 8.12 20.78 -6.62
N GLY A 213 6.94 20.16 -6.50
CA GLY A 213 5.89 20.24 -7.51
C GLY A 213 6.24 19.51 -8.81
N ALA A 214 7.13 18.53 -8.75
CA ALA A 214 7.63 17.78 -9.90
C ALA A 214 7.40 16.28 -9.75
N LEU A 215 7.59 15.53 -10.83
CA LEU A 215 7.58 14.07 -10.80
C LEU A 215 9.02 13.55 -10.74
N ALA A 216 9.37 12.84 -9.67
CA ALA A 216 10.65 12.15 -9.48
C ALA A 216 10.80 10.98 -10.47
N THR A 217 11.16 11.29 -11.72
CA THR A 217 11.22 10.28 -12.79
C THR A 217 12.27 9.20 -12.55
N GLU A 218 13.36 9.53 -11.86
CA GLU A 218 14.44 8.62 -11.49
C GLU A 218 13.98 7.51 -10.52
N HIS A 219 12.99 7.80 -9.67
CA HIS A 219 12.42 6.84 -8.72
C HIS A 219 11.32 5.96 -9.30
N LEU A 220 10.80 6.26 -10.52
CA LEU A 220 9.74 5.46 -11.14
C LEU A 220 10.21 4.05 -11.51
N ALA A 221 11.36 3.92 -12.14
CA ALA A 221 11.85 2.60 -12.59
C ALA A 221 12.12 1.67 -11.39
N PRO A 222 12.82 2.09 -10.32
CA PRO A 222 13.00 1.27 -9.12
C PRO A 222 11.67 0.95 -8.40
N ALA A 223 10.74 1.92 -8.30
CA ALA A 223 9.42 1.68 -7.69
C ALA A 223 8.64 0.61 -8.43
N LEU A 224 8.63 0.66 -9.78
CA LEU A 224 8.03 -0.38 -10.62
C LEU A 224 8.78 -1.71 -10.53
N GLY A 225 10.09 -1.68 -10.29
CA GLY A 225 10.90 -2.86 -10.00
C GLY A 225 10.42 -3.57 -8.73
N HIS A 226 10.25 -2.84 -7.63
CA HIS A 226 9.68 -3.38 -6.38
C HIS A 226 8.25 -3.90 -6.59
N LEU A 227 7.40 -3.15 -7.29
CA LEU A 227 6.04 -3.58 -7.60
C LEU A 227 6.03 -4.90 -8.38
N SER A 228 6.93 -5.04 -9.36
CA SER A 228 7.07 -6.28 -10.15
C SER A 228 7.55 -7.45 -9.30
N LEU A 229 8.55 -7.22 -8.43
CA LEU A 229 9.07 -8.21 -7.50
C LEU A 229 7.97 -8.73 -6.58
N PHE A 230 7.25 -7.84 -5.91
CA PHE A 230 6.17 -8.24 -4.99
C PHE A 230 4.98 -8.86 -5.72
N SER A 231 4.73 -8.47 -6.98
CA SER A 231 3.74 -9.16 -7.83
C SER A 231 4.12 -10.62 -8.09
N LEU A 232 5.37 -10.88 -8.43
CA LEU A 232 5.87 -12.24 -8.65
C LEU A 232 5.83 -13.07 -7.37
N LEU A 233 6.28 -12.51 -6.24
CA LEU A 233 6.22 -13.17 -4.94
C LEU A 233 4.79 -13.51 -4.53
N SER A 234 3.84 -12.59 -4.76
CA SER A 234 2.43 -12.80 -4.46
C SER A 234 1.80 -13.88 -5.33
N VAL A 235 2.14 -13.94 -6.63
CA VAL A 235 1.69 -15.01 -7.51
C VAL A 235 2.23 -16.35 -7.03
N ALA A 236 3.51 -16.43 -6.71
CA ALA A 236 4.15 -17.67 -6.23
C ALA A 236 3.53 -18.12 -4.90
N ALA A 237 3.34 -17.21 -3.94
CA ALA A 237 2.74 -17.51 -2.65
C ALA A 237 1.28 -18.00 -2.79
N TYR A 238 0.51 -17.35 -3.65
CA TYR A 238 -0.89 -17.72 -3.89
C TYR A 238 -1.02 -19.08 -4.60
N THR A 239 -0.20 -19.33 -5.63
CA THR A 239 -0.21 -20.62 -6.36
C THR A 239 0.20 -21.77 -5.44
N TYR A 240 1.26 -21.58 -4.66
CA TYR A 240 1.69 -22.56 -3.66
C TYR A 240 0.55 -22.90 -2.68
N GLN A 241 -0.19 -21.90 -2.21
CA GLN A 241 -1.31 -22.13 -1.30
C GLN A 241 -2.48 -22.88 -1.96
N LEU A 242 -2.76 -22.67 -3.24
CA LEU A 242 -3.78 -23.43 -3.96
C LEU A 242 -3.41 -24.90 -4.11
N GLU A 243 -2.12 -25.20 -4.32
CA GLU A 243 -1.60 -26.55 -4.51
C GLU A 243 -1.47 -27.32 -3.18
N SER A 244 -0.86 -26.73 -2.17
CA SER A 244 -0.62 -27.35 -0.85
C SER A 244 -1.89 -27.66 -0.06
N GLY A 245 -2.99 -27.06 -0.40
CA GLY A 245 -4.28 -27.29 0.25
C GLY A 245 -5.04 -28.53 -0.26
N GLY A 246 -4.49 -29.30 -1.18
CA GLY A 246 -5.05 -30.54 -1.68
C GLY A 246 -4.75 -31.76 -0.79
N ASP A 247 -3.78 -31.65 0.13
CA ASP A 247 -3.24 -32.77 0.91
C ASP A 247 -3.73 -32.83 2.37
N ALA A 248 -4.78 -32.08 2.75
CA ALA A 248 -5.32 -32.06 4.11
C ALA A 248 -6.81 -32.45 4.18
#